data_15f2b6d0d26834a553a19a4858b315e9
#
_entry.id   15f2b6d0d26834a553a19a4858b315e9
#
_cell.length_a   1.000
_cell.length_b   1.000
_cell.length_c   1.000
_cell.angle_alpha   90.00
_cell.angle_beta   90.00
_cell.angle_gamma   90.00
#
_symmetry.space_group_name_H-M   'P 1'
#
loop_
_entity.id
_entity.type
_entity.pdbx_description
1 polymer ?
#
loop_
_entity_poly.entity_id
_entity_poly.type
_entity_poly.pdbx_seq_one_letter_code
_entity_poly.pdbx_strand_id
1 'polypeptide(L)'
;SCTNQTNALKFLNFLCKDDIAEKNFEYVQYASPITSVVENQDADVKNNEAINPSSDTIKRCEIYKALSDDDSAKYTKLWQELLSY
;
A
#
# COMPACT_ATOMS: atom_id res chain seq x y z
N SER A 1 -15.25 9.53 12.61
CA SER A 1 -16.37 8.57 12.48
C SER A 1 -17.03 8.76 11.11
N CYS A 2 -17.30 7.66 10.40
CA CYS A 2 -17.95 7.71 9.09
C CYS A 2 -19.46 7.88 9.28
N THR A 3 -20.03 8.98 8.79
CA THR A 3 -21.48 9.26 8.89
C THR A 3 -22.28 8.49 7.81
N ASN A 4 -21.64 7.95 6.77
CA ASN A 4 -22.28 7.23 5.69
C ASN A 4 -21.57 5.88 5.43
N GLN A 5 -21.63 5.00 6.41
CA GLN A 5 -20.96 3.70 6.37
C GLN A 5 -21.41 2.83 5.17
N THR A 6 -22.70 2.86 4.85
CA THR A 6 -23.24 2.05 3.73
C THR A 6 -22.61 2.41 2.40
N ASN A 7 -22.48 3.71 2.10
CA ASN A 7 -21.86 4.14 0.84
C ASN A 7 -20.34 3.96 0.87
N ALA A 8 -19.69 4.13 2.02
CA ALA A 8 -18.27 3.84 2.17
C ALA A 8 -17.96 2.35 1.85
N LEU A 9 -18.75 1.42 2.38
CA LEU A 9 -18.61 -0.01 2.09
C LEU A 9 -18.90 -0.33 0.62
N LYS A 10 -19.90 0.30 0.01
CA LYS A 10 -20.16 0.14 -1.44
C LYS A 10 -18.98 0.60 -2.28
N PHE A 11 -18.34 1.71 -1.91
CA PHE A 11 -17.17 2.22 -2.61
C PHE A 11 -15.97 1.28 -2.46
N LEU A 12 -15.70 0.78 -1.23
CA LEU A 12 -14.65 -0.22 -1.00
C LEU A 12 -14.90 -1.50 -1.82
N ASN A 13 -16.13 -2.01 -1.82
CA ASN A 13 -16.49 -3.17 -2.64
C ASN A 13 -16.35 -2.90 -4.15
N PHE A 14 -16.62 -1.69 -4.60
CA PHE A 14 -16.38 -1.29 -6.00
C PHE A 14 -14.89 -1.35 -6.35
N LEU A 15 -14.01 -0.84 -5.47
CA LEU A 15 -12.55 -0.89 -5.68
C LEU A 15 -12.00 -2.32 -5.69
N CYS A 16 -12.67 -3.25 -5.02
CA CYS A 16 -12.27 -4.67 -4.98
C CYS A 16 -12.81 -5.52 -6.14
N LYS A 17 -13.58 -4.94 -7.08
CA LYS A 17 -13.98 -5.66 -8.29
C LYS A 17 -12.79 -5.90 -9.19
N ASP A 18 -12.69 -7.10 -9.77
CA ASP A 18 -11.55 -7.54 -10.56
C ASP A 18 -11.14 -6.54 -11.66
N ASP A 19 -12.11 -6.11 -12.47
CA ASP A 19 -11.89 -5.14 -13.56
C ASP A 19 -11.44 -3.75 -13.08
N ILE A 20 -11.88 -3.33 -11.91
CA ILE A 20 -11.51 -2.04 -11.31
C ILE A 20 -10.16 -2.14 -10.61
N ALA A 21 -9.92 -3.24 -9.90
CA ALA A 21 -8.65 -3.50 -9.22
C ALA A 21 -7.50 -3.67 -10.23
N GLU A 22 -7.76 -4.30 -11.38
CA GLU A 22 -6.79 -4.44 -12.47
C GLU A 22 -6.41 -3.07 -13.06
N LYS A 23 -7.37 -2.22 -13.38
CA LYS A 23 -7.11 -0.84 -13.84
C LYS A 23 -6.34 -0.01 -12.82
N ASN A 24 -6.66 -0.15 -11.53
CA ASN A 24 -5.92 0.52 -10.48
C ASN A 24 -4.48 0.04 -10.44
N PHE A 25 -4.25 -1.28 -10.55
CA PHE A 25 -2.90 -1.86 -10.58
C PHE A 25 -2.10 -1.35 -11.79
N GLU A 26 -2.69 -1.35 -12.97
CA GLU A 26 -2.04 -0.84 -14.20
C GLU A 26 -1.58 0.62 -14.05
N TYR A 27 -2.33 1.43 -13.32
CA TYR A 27 -2.01 2.84 -13.11
C TYR A 27 -0.98 3.07 -12.01
N VAL A 28 -1.13 2.45 -10.84
CA VAL A 28 -0.27 2.71 -9.66
C VAL A 28 0.92 1.78 -9.55
N GLN A 29 0.85 0.58 -10.12
CA GLN A 29 1.90 -0.46 -10.13
C GLN A 29 2.42 -0.85 -8.74
N TYR A 30 1.57 -0.78 -7.71
CA TYR A 30 1.86 -1.28 -6.38
C TYR A 30 1.27 -2.68 -6.19
N ALA A 31 1.82 -3.46 -5.26
CA ALA A 31 1.29 -4.77 -4.92
C ALA A 31 -0.22 -4.72 -4.68
N SER A 32 -0.97 -5.58 -5.37
CA SER A 32 -2.42 -5.67 -5.20
C SER A 32 -2.78 -6.68 -4.12
N PRO A 33 -3.73 -6.37 -3.22
CA PRO A 33 -4.27 -7.37 -2.30
C PRO A 33 -5.31 -8.29 -2.96
N ILE A 34 -5.65 -8.05 -4.22
CA ILE A 34 -6.67 -8.82 -4.96
C ILE A 34 -5.98 -9.94 -5.73
N THR A 35 -6.31 -11.19 -5.40
CA THR A 35 -5.66 -12.39 -5.94
C THR A 35 -5.79 -12.49 -7.47
N SER A 36 -6.96 -12.21 -8.03
CA SER A 36 -7.20 -12.24 -9.48
C SER A 36 -6.28 -11.27 -10.23
N VAL A 37 -6.03 -10.07 -9.67
CA VAL A 37 -5.09 -9.10 -10.26
C VAL A 37 -3.68 -9.68 -10.31
N VAL A 38 -3.21 -10.32 -9.23
CA VAL A 38 -1.88 -10.92 -9.18
C VAL A 38 -1.76 -12.10 -10.16
N GLU A 39 -2.81 -12.90 -10.28
CA GLU A 39 -2.84 -14.07 -11.17
C GLU A 39 -2.82 -13.68 -12.65
N ASN A 40 -3.44 -12.57 -13.01
CA ASN A 40 -3.55 -12.08 -14.40
C ASN A 40 -2.35 -11.24 -14.86
N GLN A 41 -1.40 -10.93 -13.97
CA GLN A 41 -0.19 -10.17 -14.34
C GLN A 41 0.68 -10.95 -15.32
N ASP A 42 1.37 -10.22 -16.19
CA ASP A 42 2.44 -10.76 -17.03
C ASP A 42 3.53 -11.39 -16.16
N ALA A 43 4.20 -12.42 -16.69
CA ALA A 43 5.19 -13.20 -15.95
C ALA A 43 6.32 -12.33 -15.36
N ASP A 44 6.76 -11.32 -16.08
CA ASP A 44 7.83 -10.41 -15.64
C ASP A 44 7.39 -9.55 -14.44
N VAL A 45 6.14 -9.10 -14.45
CA VAL A 45 5.56 -8.31 -13.35
C VAL A 45 5.27 -9.22 -12.15
N LYS A 46 4.70 -10.40 -12.40
CA LYS A 46 4.36 -11.38 -11.36
C LYS A 46 5.59 -11.86 -10.59
N ASN A 47 6.72 -12.05 -11.28
CA ASN A 47 7.97 -12.50 -10.68
C ASN A 47 8.86 -11.36 -10.15
N ASN A 48 8.42 -10.12 -10.28
CA ASN A 48 9.16 -8.97 -9.76
C ASN A 48 8.92 -8.82 -8.25
N GLU A 49 9.93 -9.15 -7.44
CA GLU A 49 9.84 -9.06 -5.97
C GLU A 49 9.65 -7.63 -5.43
N ALA A 50 9.93 -6.60 -6.21
CA ALA A 50 9.65 -5.22 -5.82
C ALA A 50 8.14 -4.90 -5.89
N ILE A 51 7.40 -5.61 -6.74
CA ILE A 51 5.95 -5.45 -6.91
C ILE A 51 5.21 -6.53 -6.10
N ASN A 52 5.65 -7.79 -6.22
CA ASN A 52 5.04 -8.96 -5.60
C ASN A 52 6.07 -9.65 -4.68
N PRO A 53 6.33 -9.11 -3.48
CA PRO A 53 7.33 -9.67 -2.57
C PRO A 53 6.95 -11.08 -2.14
N SER A 54 7.94 -11.97 -2.10
CA SER A 54 7.78 -13.33 -1.61
C SER A 54 7.43 -13.35 -0.11
N SER A 55 6.83 -14.45 0.35
CA SER A 55 6.55 -14.63 1.79
C SER A 55 7.80 -14.51 2.67
N ASP A 56 8.95 -14.89 2.18
CA ASP A 56 10.21 -14.80 2.92
C ASP A 56 10.74 -13.36 2.95
N THR A 57 10.52 -12.59 1.90
CA THR A 57 10.79 -11.15 1.88
C THR A 57 9.87 -10.43 2.88
N ILE A 58 8.57 -10.72 2.87
CA ILE A 58 7.60 -10.12 3.81
C ILE A 58 7.96 -10.42 5.27
N LYS A 59 8.39 -11.64 5.60
CA LYS A 59 8.81 -12.01 6.97
C LYS A 59 10.01 -11.21 7.49
N ARG A 60 10.86 -10.69 6.59
CA ARG A 60 12.01 -9.84 6.93
C ARG A 60 11.67 -8.36 7.00
N CYS A 61 10.48 -7.98 6.54
CA CYS A 61 10.02 -6.60 6.60
C CYS A 61 9.59 -6.23 8.01
N GLU A 62 9.84 -4.98 8.38
CA GLU A 62 9.34 -4.39 9.61
C GLU A 62 8.16 -3.46 9.30
N ILE A 63 7.22 -3.39 10.24
CA ILE A 63 6.09 -2.46 10.15
C ILE A 63 6.42 -1.23 10.98
N TYR A 64 6.25 -0.06 10.41
CA TYR A 64 6.38 1.20 11.14
C TYR A 64 5.41 1.22 12.32
N LYS A 65 5.96 1.44 13.51
CA LYS A 65 5.16 1.61 14.74
C LYS A 65 4.74 3.06 14.88
N ALA A 66 3.59 3.28 15.49
CA ALA A 66 3.20 4.63 15.91
C ALA A 66 4.26 5.16 16.89
N LEU A 67 4.77 6.34 16.61
CA LEU A 67 5.73 7.02 17.48
C LEU A 67 5.01 7.73 18.63
N SER A 68 5.70 7.91 19.75
CA SER A 68 5.27 8.84 20.78
C SER A 68 5.26 10.29 20.23
N ASP A 69 4.51 11.18 20.84
CA ASP A 69 4.48 12.59 20.44
C ASP A 69 5.88 13.23 20.51
N ASP A 70 6.67 12.89 21.52
CA ASP A 70 8.06 13.36 21.70
C ASP A 70 8.98 12.87 20.57
N ASP A 71 8.89 11.60 20.19
CA ASP A 71 9.70 11.04 19.12
C ASP A 71 9.26 11.58 17.76
N SER A 72 7.96 11.74 17.53
CA SER A 72 7.41 12.37 16.34
C SER A 72 7.93 13.82 16.19
N ALA A 73 7.98 14.58 17.28
CA ALA A 73 8.55 15.93 17.27
C ALA A 73 10.05 15.96 16.93
N LYS A 74 10.84 15.00 17.47
CA LYS A 74 12.27 14.85 17.14
C LYS A 74 12.47 14.54 15.65
N TYR A 75 11.70 13.59 15.10
CA TYR A 75 11.76 13.24 13.68
C TYR A 75 11.42 14.45 12.80
N THR A 76 10.36 15.18 13.14
CA THR A 76 9.94 16.38 12.40
C THR A 76 11.06 17.43 12.40
N LYS A 77 11.69 17.65 13.56
CA LYS A 77 12.80 18.61 13.67
C LYS A 77 14.00 18.21 12.80
N LEU A 78 14.44 16.94 12.89
CA LEU A 78 15.55 16.43 12.08
C LEU A 78 15.25 16.52 10.58
N TRP A 79 14.01 16.24 10.18
CA TRP A 79 13.58 16.36 8.80
C TRP A 79 13.61 17.81 8.31
N GLN A 80 13.14 18.76 9.12
CA GLN A 80 13.19 20.19 8.79
C GLN A 80 14.63 20.70 8.69
N GLU A 81 15.52 20.26 9.58
CA GLU A 81 16.94 20.59 9.51
C GLU A 81 17.56 20.06 8.21
N LEU A 82 17.25 18.82 7.81
CA LEU A 82 17.74 18.23 6.56
C LEU A 82 17.28 19.02 5.32
N LEU A 83 16.00 19.44 5.29
CA LEU A 83 15.44 20.20 4.16
C LEU A 83 15.90 21.67 4.10
N SER A 84 16.52 22.18 5.16
CA SER A 84 17.04 23.56 5.21
C SER A 84 18.46 23.70 4.67
N TYR A 85 19.10 22.60 4.27
CA TYR A 85 20.38 22.53 3.59
C TYR A 85 20.18 22.57 2.07
#